data_14c1f1f87ecb42d06781ddc00a798128
#
_entry.id   14c1f1f87ecb42d06781ddc00a798128
#
_cell.length_a   1.000
_cell.length_b   1.000
_cell.length_c   1.000
_cell.angle_alpha   90.00
_cell.angle_beta   90.00
_cell.angle_gamma   90.00
#
_symmetry.space_group_name_H-M   'P 1'
#
loop_
_entity.id
_entity.type
_entity.pdbx_description
1 polymer ?
#
loop_
_entity_poly.entity_id
_entity_poly.type
_entity_poly.pdbx_seq_one_letter_code
_entity_poly.pdbx_strand_id
1 'polypeptide(L)'
;ANADGYTFSDVMVVPEAVTELLLIGDTEEQVKVNLKQIQYVGLQKIALNNLDITGDNSTALLTNSETAQLATDAVVDFKKCNFTNMKTVCDWPSGDNGAQNLLSAVFIDDCQFVNMQSVFNYYGSKAITITNSTIYKMTERVIYVKDANSVVITVENCTLADLAKTPFESRYGNGNLYYKNNISACFVTSNPNIGYKMDVREFSGNYAAAATEAGQMPVLNVHGKAIDTNTFPNAWIDTSKTVTELFEDAGNGNFKLKIDAQVGDPRWYKNAR
;
A
#
# COMPACT_ATOMS: atom_id res chain seq x y z
N ALA A 1 -22.05 -2.20 -18.34
CA ALA A 1 -20.65 -1.82 -18.41
C ALA A 1 -20.07 -2.23 -19.76
N ASN A 2 -19.12 -1.48 -20.29
CA ASN A 2 -18.40 -1.85 -21.52
C ASN A 2 -17.47 -3.02 -21.17
N ALA A 3 -17.59 -4.16 -21.86
CA ALA A 3 -16.76 -5.34 -21.59
C ALA A 3 -15.26 -5.08 -21.80
N ASP A 4 -14.91 -4.14 -22.67
CA ASP A 4 -13.53 -3.73 -22.95
C ASP A 4 -12.99 -2.70 -21.94
N GLY A 5 -13.83 -2.21 -21.03
CA GLY A 5 -13.51 -1.17 -20.06
C GLY A 5 -13.56 0.25 -20.63
N TYR A 6 -12.97 1.16 -19.89
CA TYR A 6 -12.91 2.60 -20.24
C TYR A 6 -11.46 3.02 -20.38
N THR A 7 -11.15 3.84 -21.37
CA THR A 7 -9.81 4.39 -21.58
C THR A 7 -9.84 5.92 -21.59
N PHE A 8 -9.03 6.50 -20.71
CA PHE A 8 -8.80 7.94 -20.59
C PHE A 8 -7.33 8.22 -20.93
N SER A 9 -7.06 8.51 -22.21
CA SER A 9 -5.70 8.75 -22.73
C SER A 9 -5.10 10.07 -22.29
N ASP A 10 -5.95 11.01 -21.90
CA ASP A 10 -5.55 12.35 -21.46
C ASP A 10 -5.59 12.48 -19.94
N VAL A 11 -4.91 13.51 -19.42
CA VAL A 11 -5.01 13.88 -18.02
C VAL A 11 -6.42 14.37 -17.72
N MET A 12 -7.06 13.73 -16.76
CA MET A 12 -8.34 14.20 -16.23
C MET A 12 -8.08 15.38 -15.27
N VAL A 13 -8.43 16.57 -15.68
CA VAL A 13 -8.31 17.76 -14.82
C VAL A 13 -9.61 17.98 -14.07
N VAL A 14 -9.55 17.87 -12.73
CA VAL A 14 -10.69 18.13 -11.87
C VAL A 14 -10.74 19.62 -11.54
N PRO A 15 -11.83 20.35 -11.87
CA PRO A 15 -11.95 21.78 -11.59
C PRO A 15 -11.84 22.11 -10.09
N GLU A 16 -11.31 23.28 -9.77
CA GLU A 16 -11.11 23.75 -8.39
C GLU A 16 -12.40 23.78 -7.58
N ALA A 17 -13.52 24.07 -8.19
CA ALA A 17 -14.83 24.09 -7.52
C ALA A 17 -15.36 22.70 -7.13
N VAL A 18 -14.74 21.63 -7.62
CA VAL A 18 -15.11 20.25 -7.27
C VAL A 18 -14.40 19.84 -5.98
N THR A 19 -15.17 19.55 -4.95
CA THR A 19 -14.65 19.17 -3.64
C THR A 19 -14.58 17.65 -3.43
N GLU A 20 -15.35 16.87 -4.18
CA GLU A 20 -15.36 15.42 -4.08
C GLU A 20 -15.26 14.78 -5.47
N LEU A 21 -14.39 13.78 -5.60
CA LEU A 21 -14.28 12.92 -6.77
C LEU A 21 -14.59 11.48 -6.36
N LEU A 22 -15.64 10.92 -6.93
CA LEU A 22 -16.05 9.54 -6.68
C LEU A 22 -16.07 8.79 -8.01
N LEU A 23 -15.19 7.79 -8.16
CA LEU A 23 -15.20 6.87 -9.30
C LEU A 23 -15.59 5.49 -8.77
N ILE A 24 -16.75 5.00 -9.21
CA ILE A 24 -17.35 3.77 -8.70
C ILE A 24 -17.71 2.85 -9.85
N GLY A 25 -17.21 1.62 -9.81
CA GLY A 25 -17.66 0.54 -10.68
C GLY A 25 -19.00 0.00 -10.20
N ASP A 26 -20.04 0.14 -11.03
CA ASP A 26 -21.41 -0.29 -10.73
C ASP A 26 -21.71 -1.66 -11.31
N THR A 27 -20.87 -2.65 -10.97
CA THR A 27 -21.00 -4.04 -11.41
C THR A 27 -20.55 -4.98 -10.32
N GLU A 28 -20.92 -6.29 -10.39
CA GLU A 28 -20.39 -7.30 -9.45
C GLU A 28 -18.88 -7.48 -9.62
N GLU A 29 -18.39 -7.46 -10.86
CA GLU A 29 -16.98 -7.52 -11.18
C GLU A 29 -16.38 -6.09 -11.23
N GLN A 30 -15.08 -5.99 -11.00
CA GLN A 30 -14.37 -4.71 -11.10
C GLN A 30 -14.45 -4.16 -12.52
N VAL A 31 -14.71 -2.86 -12.62
CA VAL A 31 -14.74 -2.16 -13.92
C VAL A 31 -13.31 -1.85 -14.34
N LYS A 32 -12.94 -2.33 -15.53
CA LYS A 32 -11.62 -2.05 -16.12
C LYS A 32 -11.52 -0.59 -16.54
N VAL A 33 -10.44 0.06 -16.10
CA VAL A 33 -10.17 1.46 -16.43
C VAL A 33 -8.68 1.62 -16.76
N ASN A 34 -8.40 2.06 -17.97
CA ASN A 34 -7.09 2.54 -18.34
C ASN A 34 -7.08 4.06 -18.14
N LEU A 35 -6.39 4.51 -17.11
CA LEU A 35 -6.44 5.89 -16.66
C LEU A 35 -5.03 6.45 -16.54
N LYS A 36 -4.71 7.45 -17.34
CA LYS A 36 -3.39 8.05 -17.38
C LYS A 36 -3.06 8.80 -16.08
N GLN A 37 -3.89 9.77 -15.75
CA GLN A 37 -3.68 10.61 -14.56
C GLN A 37 -4.93 11.43 -14.22
N ILE A 38 -5.14 11.65 -12.93
CA ILE A 38 -6.11 12.62 -12.40
C ILE A 38 -5.33 13.75 -11.77
N GLN A 39 -5.52 14.97 -12.25
CA GLN A 39 -4.96 16.19 -11.68
C GLN A 39 -6.06 17.00 -11.02
N TYR A 40 -5.83 17.45 -9.80
CA TYR A 40 -6.84 18.18 -9.03
C TYR A 40 -6.24 19.34 -8.24
N VAL A 41 -7.10 20.25 -7.79
CA VAL A 41 -6.71 21.46 -7.07
C VAL A 41 -7.35 21.52 -5.69
N GLY A 42 -8.65 21.37 -5.57
CA GLY A 42 -9.43 21.66 -4.36
C GLY A 42 -10.16 20.47 -3.74
N LEU A 43 -9.76 19.21 -4.07
CA LEU A 43 -10.49 18.05 -3.56
C LEU A 43 -10.34 17.89 -2.04
N GLN A 44 -11.46 17.65 -1.38
CA GLN A 44 -11.56 17.26 0.02
C GLN A 44 -11.73 15.74 0.16
N LYS A 45 -12.26 15.09 -0.87
CA LYS A 45 -12.43 13.63 -0.90
C LYS A 45 -12.15 13.06 -2.27
N ILE A 46 -11.38 11.97 -2.27
CA ILE A 46 -11.19 11.12 -3.44
C ILE A 46 -11.57 9.70 -3.03
N ALA A 47 -12.54 9.11 -3.70
CA ALA A 47 -12.91 7.72 -3.50
C ALA A 47 -12.90 6.95 -4.83
N LEU A 48 -12.19 5.82 -4.83
CA LEU A 48 -12.15 4.86 -5.92
C LEU A 48 -12.69 3.53 -5.40
N ASN A 49 -13.71 2.99 -6.04
CA ASN A 49 -14.35 1.77 -5.57
C ASN A 49 -14.67 0.82 -6.72
N ASN A 50 -14.33 -0.45 -6.54
CA ASN A 50 -14.63 -1.55 -7.46
C ASN A 50 -14.08 -1.32 -8.88
N LEU A 51 -12.80 -0.93 -8.98
CA LEU A 51 -12.12 -0.60 -10.22
C LEU A 51 -10.86 -1.45 -10.42
N ASP A 52 -10.63 -1.90 -11.66
CA ASP A 52 -9.37 -2.48 -12.11
C ASP A 52 -8.63 -1.46 -12.98
N ILE A 53 -7.68 -0.75 -12.36
CA ILE A 53 -7.03 0.42 -12.95
C ILE A 53 -5.62 0.05 -13.42
N THR A 54 -5.37 0.24 -14.71
CA THR A 54 -4.05 0.02 -15.30
C THR A 54 -3.44 1.35 -15.74
N GLY A 55 -2.20 1.60 -15.34
CA GLY A 55 -1.40 2.74 -15.78
C GLY A 55 -0.32 2.38 -16.79
N ASP A 56 0.65 3.27 -16.99
CA ASP A 56 1.73 3.15 -17.97
C ASP A 56 3.15 3.05 -17.36
N ASN A 57 3.26 2.88 -16.05
CA ASN A 57 4.51 2.89 -15.26
C ASN A 57 5.28 4.22 -15.27
N SER A 58 4.82 5.26 -15.93
CA SER A 58 5.54 6.52 -16.09
C SER A 58 4.98 7.64 -15.22
N THR A 59 3.70 7.59 -14.93
CA THR A 59 2.97 8.67 -14.26
C THR A 59 2.36 8.22 -12.93
N ALA A 60 2.12 9.20 -12.06
CA ALA A 60 1.27 9.01 -10.89
C ALA A 60 -0.20 9.08 -11.29
N LEU A 61 -1.04 8.23 -10.71
CA LEU A 61 -2.48 8.25 -10.96
C LEU A 61 -3.12 9.54 -10.43
N LEU A 62 -2.82 9.88 -9.19
CA LEU A 62 -3.34 11.07 -8.52
C LEU A 62 -2.21 12.06 -8.29
N THR A 63 -2.38 13.27 -8.77
CA THR A 63 -1.44 14.37 -8.55
C THR A 63 -2.18 15.69 -8.34
N ASN A 64 -1.65 16.56 -7.50
CA ASN A 64 -2.17 17.92 -7.41
C ASN A 64 -1.42 18.85 -8.37
N SER A 65 -2.02 19.97 -8.70
CA SER A 65 -1.29 21.03 -9.39
C SER A 65 -0.24 21.64 -8.44
N GLU A 66 0.87 22.15 -8.97
CA GLU A 66 1.95 22.74 -8.18
C GLU A 66 1.49 23.90 -7.27
N THR A 67 0.33 24.48 -7.58
CA THR A 67 -0.26 25.60 -6.83
C THR A 67 -1.37 25.16 -5.86
N ALA A 68 -1.76 23.89 -5.87
CA ALA A 68 -2.88 23.43 -5.06
C ALA A 68 -2.48 23.23 -3.60
N GLN A 69 -3.24 23.83 -2.72
CA GLN A 69 -3.26 23.45 -1.31
C GLN A 69 -4.43 22.49 -1.10
N LEU A 70 -4.16 21.24 -0.72
CA LEU A 70 -5.23 20.37 -0.23
C LEU A 70 -5.84 20.99 1.04
N ALA A 71 -7.14 20.86 1.17
CA ALA A 71 -7.78 21.15 2.44
C ALA A 71 -7.15 20.26 3.52
N THR A 72 -6.86 20.81 4.67
CA THR A 72 -6.21 20.12 5.80
C THR A 72 -6.95 18.89 6.30
N ASP A 73 -8.16 18.65 5.80
CA ASP A 73 -9.05 17.56 6.17
C ASP A 73 -9.39 16.62 5.01
N ALA A 74 -8.60 16.66 3.93
CA ALA A 74 -8.83 15.80 2.76
C ALA A 74 -8.66 14.31 3.09
N VAL A 75 -9.52 13.49 2.50
CA VAL A 75 -9.57 12.03 2.68
C VAL A 75 -9.38 11.33 1.34
N VAL A 76 -8.57 10.28 1.35
CA VAL A 76 -8.44 9.33 0.23
C VAL A 76 -9.00 7.98 0.67
N ASP A 77 -9.88 7.40 -0.14
CA ASP A 77 -10.56 6.14 0.15
C ASP A 77 -10.52 5.22 -1.09
N PHE A 78 -9.79 4.11 -0.98
CA PHE A 78 -9.72 3.10 -2.02
C PHE A 78 -10.31 1.79 -1.50
N LYS A 79 -11.30 1.27 -2.20
CA LYS A 79 -11.97 0.04 -1.81
C LYS A 79 -12.20 -0.88 -3.00
N LYS A 80 -11.86 -2.16 -2.84
CA LYS A 80 -12.02 -3.18 -3.89
C LYS A 80 -11.43 -2.76 -5.24
N CYS A 81 -10.21 -2.19 -5.20
CA CYS A 81 -9.54 -1.73 -6.41
C CYS A 81 -8.26 -2.52 -6.68
N ASN A 82 -7.99 -2.76 -7.96
CA ASN A 82 -6.69 -3.21 -8.43
C ASN A 82 -5.95 -2.03 -9.08
N PHE A 83 -4.69 -1.85 -8.73
CA PHE A 83 -3.80 -0.86 -9.31
C PHE A 83 -2.59 -1.58 -9.91
N THR A 84 -2.40 -1.45 -11.21
CA THR A 84 -1.37 -2.20 -11.93
C THR A 84 -0.57 -1.30 -12.85
N ASN A 85 0.75 -1.51 -12.91
CA ASN A 85 1.63 -0.83 -13.86
C ASN A 85 1.58 0.70 -13.74
N MET A 86 1.72 1.24 -12.56
CA MET A 86 1.80 2.68 -12.30
C MET A 86 3.14 3.06 -11.73
N LYS A 87 3.57 4.30 -11.93
CA LYS A 87 4.68 4.84 -11.14
C LYS A 87 4.30 4.87 -9.66
N THR A 88 3.20 5.51 -9.33
CA THR A 88 2.63 5.55 -7.98
C THR A 88 1.13 5.86 -8.04
N VAL A 89 0.38 5.49 -7.03
CA VAL A 89 -1.02 5.92 -6.96
C VAL A 89 -1.10 7.40 -6.60
N CYS A 90 -0.42 7.81 -5.56
CA CYS A 90 -0.42 9.20 -5.11
C CYS A 90 1.02 9.72 -5.05
N ASP A 91 1.37 10.62 -5.95
CA ASP A 91 2.63 11.34 -5.93
C ASP A 91 2.34 12.83 -5.80
N TRP A 92 2.80 13.40 -4.71
CA TRP A 92 2.61 14.79 -4.50
C TRP A 92 3.93 15.53 -4.69
N PRO A 93 3.97 16.62 -5.43
CA PRO A 93 5.21 17.34 -5.66
C PRO A 93 5.81 17.77 -4.32
N SER A 94 7.05 17.37 -4.11
CA SER A 94 7.82 17.68 -2.93
C SER A 94 8.22 19.16 -2.91
N GLY A 95 7.29 20.02 -2.57
CA GLY A 95 7.71 21.32 -2.06
C GLY A 95 8.40 21.10 -0.70
N ASP A 96 9.47 21.83 -0.41
CA ASP A 96 10.13 21.80 0.91
C ASP A 96 9.19 22.25 2.06
N ASN A 97 7.97 22.55 1.75
CA ASN A 97 6.90 23.00 2.64
C ASN A 97 5.97 21.85 3.04
N GLY A 98 6.51 20.69 3.37
CA GLY A 98 5.77 19.47 3.74
C GLY A 98 4.73 19.57 4.85
N ALA A 99 4.56 20.75 5.46
CA ALA A 99 3.57 21.01 6.47
C ALA A 99 2.21 21.52 5.92
N GLN A 100 2.09 21.79 4.62
CA GLN A 100 0.92 22.51 4.08
C GLN A 100 -0.15 21.62 3.44
N ASN A 101 0.13 20.34 3.23
CA ASN A 101 -0.76 19.48 2.46
C ASN A 101 -1.04 18.15 3.20
N LEU A 102 -1.53 18.23 4.42
CA LEU A 102 -1.78 17.05 5.22
C LEU A 102 -3.14 16.45 4.90
N LEU A 103 -3.13 15.23 4.32
CA LEU A 103 -4.33 14.42 4.29
C LEU A 103 -4.75 14.09 5.73
N SER A 104 -6.02 14.22 6.04
CA SER A 104 -6.59 13.81 7.32
C SER A 104 -6.46 12.30 7.49
N ALA A 105 -6.86 11.54 6.46
CA ALA A 105 -6.80 10.10 6.47
C ALA A 105 -6.68 9.52 5.06
N VAL A 106 -6.08 8.32 5.01
CA VAL A 106 -6.07 7.44 3.84
C VAL A 106 -6.61 6.09 4.27
N PHE A 107 -7.62 5.60 3.58
CA PHE A 107 -8.20 4.28 3.76
C PHE A 107 -7.99 3.45 2.50
N ILE A 108 -7.44 2.26 2.67
CA ILE A 108 -7.21 1.27 1.62
C ILE A 108 -7.76 -0.06 2.14
N ASP A 109 -8.79 -0.58 1.51
CA ASP A 109 -9.42 -1.83 1.91
C ASP A 109 -9.73 -2.72 0.70
N ASP A 110 -9.40 -4.00 0.82
CA ASP A 110 -9.67 -5.02 -0.21
C ASP A 110 -9.07 -4.65 -1.58
N CYS A 111 -7.83 -4.09 -1.58
CA CYS A 111 -7.14 -3.62 -2.79
C CYS A 111 -5.96 -4.51 -3.18
N GLN A 112 -5.54 -4.42 -4.44
CA GLN A 112 -4.29 -4.98 -4.93
C GLN A 112 -3.42 -3.90 -5.58
N PHE A 113 -2.12 -3.93 -5.27
CA PHE A 113 -1.12 -3.03 -5.86
C PHE A 113 -0.01 -3.89 -6.47
N VAL A 114 0.17 -3.79 -7.78
CA VAL A 114 0.99 -4.73 -8.53
C VAL A 114 1.92 -4.02 -9.51
N ASN A 115 3.21 -4.38 -9.47
CA ASN A 115 4.21 -3.89 -10.43
C ASN A 115 4.25 -2.36 -10.50
N MET A 116 4.58 -1.72 -9.39
CA MET A 116 4.59 -0.28 -9.20
C MET A 116 5.85 0.18 -8.50
N GLN A 117 6.12 1.46 -8.51
CA GLN A 117 7.18 2.01 -7.66
C GLN A 117 6.68 2.15 -6.22
N SER A 118 5.55 2.80 -5.99
CA SER A 118 4.99 3.02 -4.67
C SER A 118 3.47 3.21 -4.69
N VAL A 119 2.84 3.13 -3.54
CA VAL A 119 1.42 3.51 -3.38
C VAL A 119 1.35 5.00 -3.04
N PHE A 120 2.07 5.43 -2.01
CA PHE A 120 2.18 6.84 -1.61
C PHE A 120 3.64 7.26 -1.59
N ASN A 121 3.96 8.35 -2.31
CA ASN A 121 5.28 8.91 -2.37
C ASN A 121 5.27 10.39 -1.94
N TYR A 122 6.11 10.74 -0.96
CA TYR A 122 6.38 12.08 -0.44
C TYR A 122 5.26 12.77 0.35
N TYR A 123 4.23 12.09 0.86
CA TYR A 123 3.11 12.79 1.45
C TYR A 123 2.96 12.69 2.95
N GLY A 124 2.53 13.82 3.51
CA GLY A 124 2.01 13.93 4.83
C GLY A 124 0.55 13.45 4.92
N SER A 125 0.30 12.48 5.77
CA SER A 125 -1.04 12.11 6.21
C SER A 125 -1.01 11.89 7.71
N LYS A 126 -2.06 12.30 8.40
CA LYS A 126 -2.18 12.04 9.84
C LYS A 126 -2.35 10.53 10.12
N ALA A 127 -3.10 9.85 9.27
CA ALA A 127 -3.34 8.42 9.38
C ALA A 127 -3.42 7.74 8.01
N ILE A 128 -2.81 6.56 7.90
CA ILE A 128 -2.91 5.68 6.73
C ILE A 128 -3.29 4.29 7.23
N THR A 129 -4.42 3.78 6.77
CA THR A 129 -4.92 2.44 7.12
C THR A 129 -4.99 1.58 5.87
N ILE A 130 -4.31 0.45 5.90
CA ILE A 130 -4.32 -0.55 4.82
C ILE A 130 -4.83 -1.86 5.41
N THR A 131 -5.94 -2.35 4.89
CA THR A 131 -6.55 -3.59 5.35
C THR A 131 -6.87 -4.54 4.19
N ASN A 132 -6.86 -5.84 4.46
CA ASN A 132 -7.34 -6.88 3.53
C ASN A 132 -6.76 -6.75 2.11
N SER A 133 -5.50 -6.38 1.99
CA SER A 133 -4.92 -5.97 0.71
C SER A 133 -3.65 -6.74 0.37
N THR A 134 -3.38 -6.87 -0.93
CA THR A 134 -2.16 -7.48 -1.45
C THR A 134 -1.29 -6.43 -2.12
N ILE A 135 0.01 -6.40 -1.77
CA ILE A 135 1.00 -5.47 -2.30
C ILE A 135 2.21 -6.27 -2.76
N TYR A 136 2.49 -6.27 -4.06
CA TYR A 136 3.64 -7.04 -4.54
C TYR A 136 4.31 -6.45 -5.79
N LYS A 137 5.57 -6.82 -6.01
CA LYS A 137 6.42 -6.30 -7.09
C LYS A 137 6.57 -4.78 -7.02
N MET A 138 6.93 -4.27 -5.83
CA MET A 138 7.19 -2.85 -5.64
C MET A 138 8.68 -2.57 -5.76
N THR A 139 9.06 -1.59 -6.58
CA THR A 139 10.47 -1.22 -6.81
C THR A 139 10.96 -0.12 -5.87
N GLU A 140 10.05 0.59 -5.21
CA GLU A 140 10.31 1.59 -4.20
C GLU A 140 9.52 1.25 -2.92
N ARG A 141 9.39 2.20 -2.00
CA ARG A 141 8.62 2.03 -0.75
C ARG A 141 7.12 1.96 -1.05
N VAL A 142 6.39 1.19 -0.29
CA VAL A 142 4.92 1.19 -0.36
C VAL A 142 4.39 2.56 0.06
N ILE A 143 4.81 3.00 1.24
CA ILE A 143 4.45 4.32 1.80
C ILE A 143 5.72 5.05 2.19
N TYR A 144 5.92 6.23 1.63
CA TYR A 144 6.99 7.14 2.01
C TYR A 144 6.41 8.48 2.44
N VAL A 145 6.40 8.72 3.73
CA VAL A 145 5.92 9.97 4.31
C VAL A 145 7.09 10.92 4.55
N LYS A 146 7.02 12.11 3.96
CA LYS A 146 7.98 13.20 4.16
C LYS A 146 7.28 14.36 4.87
N ASP A 147 6.84 14.12 6.09
CA ASP A 147 6.17 15.12 6.93
C ASP A 147 6.89 15.23 8.26
N ALA A 148 6.98 16.45 8.79
CA ALA A 148 7.50 16.73 10.12
C ALA A 148 6.50 16.38 11.23
N ASN A 149 5.22 16.21 10.89
CA ASN A 149 4.19 15.80 11.84
C ASN A 149 4.14 14.28 12.01
N SER A 150 3.58 13.86 13.12
CA SER A 150 3.41 12.43 13.40
C SER A 150 2.42 11.79 12.42
N VAL A 151 2.82 10.66 11.84
CA VAL A 151 1.94 9.82 11.03
C VAL A 151 1.65 8.51 11.76
N VAL A 152 0.41 8.03 11.67
CA VAL A 152 0.02 6.69 12.12
C VAL A 152 -0.22 5.82 10.90
N ILE A 153 0.55 4.73 10.76
CA ILE A 153 0.35 3.73 9.70
C ILE A 153 -0.15 2.45 10.35
N THR A 154 -1.33 2.02 9.93
CA THR A 154 -1.93 0.74 10.34
C THR A 154 -1.99 -0.19 9.15
N VAL A 155 -1.44 -1.40 9.28
CA VAL A 155 -1.45 -2.44 8.26
C VAL A 155 -1.99 -3.72 8.89
N GLU A 156 -3.12 -4.19 8.42
CA GLU A 156 -3.78 -5.36 8.99
C GLU A 156 -4.35 -6.29 7.92
N ASN A 157 -4.19 -7.59 8.12
CA ASN A 157 -4.67 -8.61 7.17
C ASN A 157 -4.14 -8.41 5.74
N CYS A 158 -2.88 -8.06 5.59
CA CYS A 158 -2.29 -7.78 4.28
C CYS A 158 -1.24 -8.81 3.89
N THR A 159 -1.10 -9.06 2.59
CA THR A 159 -0.01 -9.84 2.01
C THR A 159 0.96 -8.91 1.29
N LEU A 160 2.20 -8.84 1.78
CA LEU A 160 3.28 -8.04 1.20
C LEU A 160 4.35 -8.97 0.65
N ALA A 161 4.65 -8.88 -0.65
CA ALA A 161 5.61 -9.77 -1.29
C ALA A 161 6.43 -9.08 -2.38
N ASP A 162 7.65 -9.57 -2.61
CA ASP A 162 8.54 -9.09 -3.67
C ASP A 162 8.74 -7.56 -3.63
N LEU A 163 9.19 -7.05 -2.48
CA LEU A 163 9.43 -5.64 -2.25
C LEU A 163 10.92 -5.33 -2.32
N ALA A 164 11.31 -4.41 -3.19
CA ALA A 164 12.72 -4.03 -3.37
C ALA A 164 13.26 -3.13 -2.27
N LYS A 165 12.40 -2.50 -1.47
CA LYS A 165 12.79 -1.60 -0.36
C LYS A 165 11.90 -1.79 0.87
N THR A 166 12.31 -1.18 1.96
CA THR A 166 11.49 -1.06 3.17
C THR A 166 10.11 -0.49 2.84
N PRO A 167 9.02 -1.20 3.16
CA PRO A 167 7.68 -0.78 2.74
C PRO A 167 7.20 0.53 3.35
N PHE A 168 7.50 0.78 4.63
CA PHE A 168 6.96 1.94 5.34
C PHE A 168 8.09 2.80 5.89
N GLU A 169 8.15 4.07 5.47
CA GLU A 169 9.17 5.01 5.92
C GLU A 169 8.59 6.37 6.30
N SER A 170 8.97 6.86 7.49
CA SER A 170 8.79 8.25 7.91
C SER A 170 10.14 8.97 7.90
N ARG A 171 10.34 9.92 6.97
CA ARG A 171 11.64 10.58 6.80
C ARG A 171 12.17 11.25 8.06
N TYR A 172 11.30 11.85 8.85
CA TYR A 172 11.68 12.63 10.04
C TYR A 172 11.68 11.85 11.34
N GLY A 173 11.34 10.55 11.31
CA GLY A 173 11.46 9.67 12.48
C GLY A 173 10.33 9.81 13.50
N ASN A 174 9.19 10.30 13.10
CA ASN A 174 8.01 10.54 13.93
C ASN A 174 6.78 9.68 13.55
N GLY A 175 6.99 8.61 12.78
CA GLY A 175 5.94 7.69 12.39
C GLY A 175 5.65 6.64 13.47
N ASN A 176 4.40 6.25 13.61
CA ASN A 176 3.95 5.14 14.41
C ASN A 176 3.42 4.02 13.51
N LEU A 177 3.85 2.77 13.73
CA LEU A 177 3.46 1.61 12.94
C LEU A 177 2.69 0.61 13.81
N TYR A 178 1.52 0.24 13.34
CA TYR A 178 0.71 -0.88 13.80
C TYR A 178 0.70 -1.94 12.69
N TYR A 179 1.25 -3.11 12.96
CA TYR A 179 1.42 -4.16 11.95
C TYR A 179 0.91 -5.50 12.48
N LYS A 180 -0.22 -5.95 11.97
CA LYS A 180 -0.96 -7.04 12.58
C LYS A 180 -1.55 -8.00 11.57
N ASN A 181 -1.43 -9.29 11.85
CA ASN A 181 -2.01 -10.36 11.05
C ASN A 181 -1.62 -10.32 9.55
N ASN A 182 -0.37 -9.95 9.26
CA ASN A 182 0.11 -9.80 7.89
C ASN A 182 1.04 -10.96 7.49
N ILE A 183 1.19 -11.16 6.18
CA ILE A 183 2.25 -11.99 5.60
C ILE A 183 3.29 -11.09 4.95
N SER A 184 4.55 -11.28 5.31
CA SER A 184 5.71 -10.63 4.71
C SER A 184 6.57 -11.67 4.00
N ALA A 185 6.66 -11.60 2.67
CA ALA A 185 7.31 -12.62 1.89
C ALA A 185 8.23 -12.04 0.81
N CYS A 186 9.40 -12.65 0.63
CA CYS A 186 10.32 -12.31 -0.47
C CYS A 186 10.65 -10.82 -0.58
N PHE A 187 11.16 -10.21 0.47
CA PHE A 187 11.72 -8.87 0.33
C PHE A 187 13.09 -8.97 -0.35
N VAL A 188 13.21 -8.38 -1.52
CA VAL A 188 14.42 -8.46 -2.40
C VAL A 188 15.54 -7.53 -1.91
N THR A 189 15.40 -6.92 -0.76
CA THR A 189 16.40 -6.00 -0.20
C THR A 189 17.40 -6.69 0.70
N SER A 190 18.64 -6.21 0.71
CA SER A 190 19.68 -6.68 1.65
C SER A 190 19.39 -6.33 3.11
N ASN A 191 18.44 -5.42 3.36
CA ASN A 191 17.96 -5.02 4.68
C ASN A 191 16.43 -5.07 4.68
N PRO A 192 15.83 -6.25 4.88
CA PRO A 192 14.39 -6.41 4.85
C PRO A 192 13.77 -5.82 6.13
N ASN A 193 13.61 -4.51 6.17
CA ASN A 193 12.92 -3.83 7.25
C ASN A 193 11.45 -3.66 6.89
N ILE A 194 10.54 -3.83 7.84
CA ILE A 194 9.12 -3.46 7.69
C ILE A 194 8.94 -1.94 7.78
N GLY A 195 9.66 -1.31 8.67
CA GLY A 195 9.57 0.13 8.88
C GLY A 195 10.95 0.77 9.04
N TYR A 196 11.12 1.97 8.48
CA TYR A 196 12.31 2.77 8.66
C TYR A 196 11.95 4.13 9.26
N LYS A 197 12.67 4.52 10.32
CA LYS A 197 12.39 5.73 11.10
C LYS A 197 10.94 5.79 11.62
N MET A 198 10.47 4.68 12.17
CA MET A 198 9.14 4.54 12.74
C MET A 198 9.21 3.86 14.10
N ASP A 199 8.33 4.23 15.01
CA ASP A 199 8.11 3.53 16.26
C ASP A 199 7.05 2.45 16.05
N VAL A 200 7.38 1.21 16.41
CA VAL A 200 6.40 0.13 16.40
C VAL A 200 5.55 0.23 17.67
N ARG A 201 4.25 0.31 17.48
CA ARG A 201 3.26 0.37 18.57
C ARG A 201 2.55 -0.94 18.78
N GLU A 202 2.32 -1.68 17.69
CA GLU A 202 1.78 -3.03 17.71
C GLU A 202 2.45 -3.87 16.63
N PHE A 203 2.82 -5.08 16.95
CA PHE A 203 3.35 -6.05 16.01
C PHE A 203 2.94 -7.45 16.47
N SER A 204 1.92 -8.03 15.83
CA SER A 204 1.34 -9.28 16.31
C SER A 204 0.71 -10.11 15.19
N GLY A 205 0.71 -11.43 15.37
CA GLY A 205 -0.02 -12.36 14.54
C GLY A 205 0.53 -12.50 13.11
N ASN A 206 1.78 -12.13 12.85
CA ASN A 206 2.31 -12.07 11.50
C ASN A 206 2.99 -13.38 11.08
N TYR A 207 3.09 -13.60 9.76
CA TYR A 207 3.91 -14.62 9.13
C TYR A 207 5.04 -13.96 8.33
N ALA A 208 6.18 -14.62 8.29
CA ALA A 208 7.26 -14.29 7.36
C ALA A 208 7.67 -15.52 6.56
N ALA A 209 7.95 -15.34 5.27
CA ALA A 209 8.39 -16.42 4.40
C ALA A 209 9.66 -16.03 3.63
N ALA A 210 10.65 -16.93 3.60
CA ALA A 210 11.86 -16.77 2.85
C ALA A 210 11.65 -17.06 1.35
N ALA A 211 12.49 -16.49 0.50
CA ALA A 211 12.37 -16.63 -0.96
C ALA A 211 12.55 -18.08 -1.43
N THR A 212 13.65 -18.73 -1.07
CA THR A 212 14.02 -20.03 -1.65
C THR A 212 14.69 -21.00 -0.66
N GLU A 213 15.20 -20.55 0.48
CA GLU A 213 15.94 -21.42 1.41
C GLU A 213 15.45 -21.26 2.84
N ALA A 214 15.26 -22.39 3.52
CA ALA A 214 14.99 -22.41 4.94
C ALA A 214 16.15 -21.71 5.69
N GLY A 215 15.85 -20.65 6.42
CA GLY A 215 16.80 -19.87 7.21
C GLY A 215 17.17 -18.49 6.63
N GLN A 216 16.83 -18.17 5.39
CA GLN A 216 16.89 -16.80 4.88
C GLN A 216 15.59 -16.05 5.22
N MET A 217 15.48 -15.69 6.47
CA MET A 217 14.32 -14.92 6.91
C MET A 217 14.45 -13.45 6.52
N PRO A 218 13.38 -12.81 6.08
CA PRO A 218 13.32 -11.38 6.18
C PRO A 218 13.49 -11.03 7.66
N VAL A 219 14.66 -10.57 8.06
CA VAL A 219 14.85 -9.99 9.38
C VAL A 219 14.10 -8.69 9.38
N LEU A 220 12.88 -8.73 9.88
CA LEU A 220 12.01 -7.57 9.91
C LEU A 220 12.46 -6.67 11.04
N ASN A 221 13.27 -5.71 10.67
CA ASN A 221 13.81 -4.71 11.56
C ASN A 221 13.00 -3.43 11.47
N VAL A 222 13.04 -2.66 12.53
CA VAL A 222 12.66 -1.25 12.54
C VAL A 222 13.88 -0.46 13.01
N HIS A 223 14.26 0.59 12.30
CA HIS A 223 15.48 1.36 12.58
C HIS A 223 16.75 0.50 12.74
N GLY A 224 16.88 -0.56 11.96
CA GLY A 224 18.03 -1.47 12.05
C GLY A 224 18.05 -2.34 13.29
N LYS A 225 16.97 -2.42 14.05
CA LYS A 225 16.80 -3.31 15.21
C LYS A 225 15.82 -4.42 14.87
N ALA A 226 16.15 -5.65 15.22
CA ALA A 226 15.20 -6.76 15.12
C ALA A 226 13.94 -6.46 15.95
N ILE A 227 12.79 -6.93 15.49
CA ILE A 227 11.56 -6.89 16.30
C ILE A 227 11.82 -7.71 17.56
N ASP A 228 11.81 -7.06 18.70
CA ASP A 228 12.07 -7.67 19.98
C ASP A 228 10.87 -8.52 20.43
N THR A 229 11.06 -9.83 20.49
CA THR A 229 10.02 -10.76 20.94
C THR A 229 9.68 -10.65 22.43
N ASN A 230 10.52 -9.99 23.24
CA ASN A 230 10.14 -9.69 24.62
C ASN A 230 9.13 -8.54 24.69
N THR A 231 9.28 -7.56 23.80
CA THR A 231 8.31 -6.46 23.66
C THR A 231 7.05 -6.89 22.93
N PHE A 232 7.20 -7.76 21.92
CA PHE A 232 6.10 -8.26 21.10
C PHE A 232 6.11 -9.79 21.07
N PRO A 233 5.67 -10.47 22.12
CA PRO A 233 5.78 -11.93 22.26
C PRO A 233 5.01 -12.71 21.18
N ASN A 234 3.98 -12.11 20.61
CA ASN A 234 3.16 -12.69 19.55
C ASN A 234 3.46 -12.07 18.16
N ALA A 235 4.65 -11.50 17.98
CA ALA A 235 5.04 -10.83 16.75
C ALA A 235 4.87 -11.74 15.52
N TRP A 236 5.39 -12.96 15.64
CA TRP A 236 5.41 -13.95 14.59
C TRP A 236 4.69 -15.22 15.01
N ILE A 237 3.76 -15.69 14.17
CA ILE A 237 3.13 -17.01 14.33
C ILE A 237 4.04 -18.07 13.72
N ASP A 238 4.53 -17.84 12.51
CA ASP A 238 5.44 -18.74 11.80
C ASP A 238 6.42 -17.95 10.92
N THR A 239 7.66 -18.35 10.96
CA THR A 239 8.76 -17.78 10.17
C THR A 239 9.57 -18.85 9.46
N SER A 240 9.15 -20.11 9.55
CA SER A 240 9.91 -21.27 9.09
C SER A 240 9.67 -21.64 7.62
N LYS A 241 8.63 -21.10 7.00
CA LYS A 241 8.22 -21.48 5.65
C LYS A 241 8.94 -20.70 4.57
N THR A 242 9.14 -21.36 3.47
CA THR A 242 9.46 -20.70 2.20
C THR A 242 8.20 -20.20 1.51
N VAL A 243 8.36 -19.31 0.55
CA VAL A 243 7.26 -18.80 -0.27
C VAL A 243 6.52 -19.92 -1.01
N THR A 244 7.27 -20.90 -1.51
CA THR A 244 6.70 -22.05 -2.22
C THR A 244 5.96 -23.04 -1.32
N GLU A 245 6.28 -23.07 -0.02
CA GLU A 245 5.54 -23.85 0.97
C GLU A 245 4.28 -23.13 1.45
N LEU A 246 4.31 -21.79 1.42
CA LEU A 246 3.22 -20.96 1.91
C LEU A 246 2.14 -20.70 0.85
N PHE A 247 2.55 -20.44 -0.41
CA PHE A 247 1.66 -20.02 -1.49
C PHE A 247 1.63 -21.00 -2.65
N GLU A 248 0.52 -21.01 -3.40
CA GLU A 248 0.38 -21.84 -4.59
C GLU A 248 1.33 -21.40 -5.72
N ASP A 249 1.34 -20.10 -6.07
CA ASP A 249 2.19 -19.55 -7.14
C ASP A 249 2.42 -18.04 -6.98
N ALA A 250 3.12 -17.66 -5.94
CA ALA A 250 3.40 -16.24 -5.64
C ALA A 250 4.14 -15.51 -6.75
N GLY A 251 4.98 -16.21 -7.53
CA GLY A 251 5.72 -15.62 -8.65
C GLY A 251 4.81 -15.05 -9.74
N ASN A 252 3.64 -15.65 -9.93
CA ASN A 252 2.61 -15.22 -10.87
C ASN A 252 1.45 -14.48 -10.20
N GLY A 253 1.62 -14.08 -8.92
CA GLY A 253 0.62 -13.30 -8.18
C GLY A 253 -0.52 -14.11 -7.57
N ASN A 254 -0.42 -15.45 -7.58
CA ASN A 254 -1.35 -16.32 -6.88
C ASN A 254 -0.82 -16.59 -5.46
N PHE A 255 -1.30 -15.82 -4.49
CA PHE A 255 -0.93 -15.93 -3.08
C PHE A 255 -1.86 -16.86 -2.29
N LYS A 256 -2.64 -17.72 -2.96
CA LYS A 256 -3.51 -18.67 -2.28
C LYS A 256 -2.71 -19.55 -1.34
N LEU A 257 -3.16 -19.59 -0.08
CA LEU A 257 -2.45 -20.30 0.98
C LEU A 257 -2.54 -21.80 0.83
N LYS A 258 -1.42 -22.48 0.92
CA LYS A 258 -1.35 -23.95 1.04
C LYS A 258 -1.64 -24.44 2.45
N ILE A 259 -1.51 -23.56 3.44
CA ILE A 259 -1.74 -23.84 4.86
C ILE A 259 -3.14 -23.41 5.29
N ASP A 260 -3.64 -24.02 6.35
CA ASP A 260 -4.91 -23.62 6.97
C ASP A 260 -4.65 -22.55 8.03
N ALA A 261 -4.53 -21.31 7.56
CA ALA A 261 -4.30 -20.15 8.41
C ALA A 261 -5.16 -18.97 7.92
N GLN A 262 -5.62 -18.16 8.86
CA GLN A 262 -6.34 -16.91 8.59
C GLN A 262 -5.41 -15.73 8.86
N VAL A 263 -4.43 -15.54 7.98
CA VAL A 263 -3.39 -14.52 8.07
C VAL A 263 -3.12 -13.93 6.69
N GLY A 264 -2.78 -12.66 6.64
CA GLY A 264 -2.62 -11.94 5.37
C GLY A 264 -3.97 -11.57 4.74
N ASP A 265 -3.97 -11.26 3.48
CA ASP A 265 -5.15 -10.85 2.74
C ASP A 265 -6.18 -11.99 2.67
N PRO A 266 -7.42 -11.78 3.14
CA PRO A 266 -8.46 -12.81 3.22
C PRO A 266 -8.83 -13.45 1.89
N ARG A 267 -8.64 -12.76 0.75
CA ARG A 267 -8.90 -13.31 -0.58
C ARG A 267 -8.06 -14.56 -0.91
N TRP A 268 -6.95 -14.74 -0.20
CA TRP A 268 -5.99 -15.80 -0.42
C TRP A 268 -6.08 -16.95 0.59
N TYR A 269 -7.02 -16.92 1.52
CA TYR A 269 -7.19 -18.02 2.45
C TYR A 269 -7.51 -19.31 1.69
N LYS A 270 -6.98 -20.43 2.19
CA LYS A 270 -7.17 -21.75 1.58
C LYS A 270 -8.62 -22.07 1.28
N ASN A 271 -9.52 -21.64 2.15
CA ASN A 271 -10.95 -21.85 2.07
C ASN A 271 -11.73 -20.56 1.73
N ALA A 272 -11.08 -19.54 1.15
CA ALA A 272 -11.78 -18.36 0.66
C ALA A 272 -12.78 -18.75 -0.44
N ARG A 273 -14.00 -18.19 -0.36
CA ARG A 273 -15.09 -18.44 -1.31
C ARG A 273 -15.03 -17.46 -2.47
#